data_43cc06ce979e8d436faf3dfa2ff0ff07
#
_entry.id   43cc06ce979e8d436faf3dfa2ff0ff07
#
_cell.length_a   1.000
_cell.length_b   1.000
_cell.length_c   1.000
_cell.angle_alpha   90.00
_cell.angle_beta   90.00
_cell.angle_gamma   90.00
#
_symmetry.space_group_name_H-M   'P 1'
#
loop_
_entity.id
_entity.type
_entity.pdbx_description
1 polymer ?
#
loop_
_entity_poly.entity_id
_entity_poly.type
_entity_poly.pdbx_seq_one_letter_code
_entity_poly.pdbx_strand_id
1 'polypeptide(L)'
;MACTPFIYYSYESFPSNTQVWETSFFTFTTKYTSLYHYAWFLTGKIIPVILLLIWFFTCKHWWHWIILVPLSMYVFQLFNILKQSLNADEVEIIYVIPIMMVLVPFVYLIRAKIFSQMRQNDLKSFEEELLHKRSFWQQIKDLFQ
;
A
#
# COMPACT_ATOMS: atom_id res chain seq x y z
N MET A 1 -4.25 10.05 5.75
CA MET A 1 -4.97 10.86 4.74
C MET A 1 -4.50 12.31 4.72
N ALA A 2 -4.30 13.00 5.86
CA ALA A 2 -3.89 14.43 5.89
C ALA A 2 -2.54 14.74 5.20
N CYS A 3 -1.60 13.80 5.16
CA CYS A 3 -0.29 13.97 4.52
C CYS A 3 -0.29 13.78 2.98
N THR A 4 -1.40 13.35 2.40
CA THR A 4 -1.51 13.08 0.95
C THR A 4 -1.16 14.29 0.08
N PRO A 5 -1.59 15.53 0.39
CA PRO A 5 -1.23 16.71 -0.39
C PRO A 5 0.28 16.97 -0.38
N PHE A 6 0.95 16.80 0.76
CA PHE A 6 2.39 17.01 0.86
C PHE A 6 3.19 16.01 0.00
N ILE A 7 2.76 14.75 -0.01
CA ILE A 7 3.36 13.73 -0.86
C ILE A 7 3.09 14.06 -2.33
N TYR A 8 1.88 14.54 -2.65
CA TYR A 8 1.53 14.92 -4.02
C TYR A 8 2.41 16.06 -4.53
N TYR A 9 2.62 17.11 -3.75
CA TYR A 9 3.43 18.26 -4.13
C TYR A 9 4.94 18.00 -4.10
N SER A 10 5.40 16.84 -3.62
CA SER A 10 6.83 16.52 -3.59
C SER A 10 7.51 16.51 -4.97
N TYR A 11 6.72 16.33 -6.06
CA TYR A 11 7.26 16.37 -7.43
C TYR A 11 7.77 17.75 -7.83
N GLU A 12 7.32 18.83 -7.17
CA GLU A 12 7.81 20.21 -7.43
C GLU A 12 9.29 20.39 -7.04
N SER A 13 9.82 19.52 -6.20
CA SER A 13 11.24 19.55 -5.81
C SER A 13 12.18 19.07 -6.93
N PHE A 14 11.65 18.50 -8.02
CA PHE A 14 12.46 18.01 -9.13
C PHE A 14 12.72 19.11 -10.17
N PRO A 15 13.91 19.14 -10.78
CA PRO A 15 14.25 20.14 -11.78
C PRO A 15 13.38 19.99 -13.04
N SER A 16 12.83 21.11 -13.50
CA SER A 16 11.89 21.14 -14.64
C SER A 16 12.58 21.07 -16.01
N ASN A 17 13.89 21.41 -16.07
CA ASN A 17 14.61 21.64 -17.32
C ASN A 17 15.65 20.57 -17.65
N THR A 18 15.79 19.51 -16.86
CA THR A 18 16.79 18.48 -17.05
C THR A 18 16.13 17.11 -17.22
N GLN A 19 16.71 16.28 -18.11
CA GLN A 19 16.35 14.87 -18.28
C GLN A 19 17.24 13.95 -17.46
N VAL A 20 18.29 14.49 -16.87
CA VAL A 20 19.30 13.74 -16.12
C VAL A 20 19.29 14.20 -14.67
N TRP A 21 19.19 13.27 -13.77
CA TRP A 21 19.35 13.49 -12.34
C TRP A 21 20.66 12.84 -11.86
N GLU A 22 21.61 13.69 -11.60
CA GLU A 22 22.91 13.28 -11.06
C GLU A 22 22.82 13.28 -9.53
N THR A 23 22.91 12.09 -8.96
CA THR A 23 23.05 11.91 -7.51
C THR A 23 24.43 11.30 -7.23
N SER A 24 25.01 11.56 -6.06
CA SER A 24 26.34 11.06 -5.68
C SER A 24 26.54 9.54 -5.84
N PHE A 25 25.46 8.77 -5.94
CA PHE A 25 25.51 7.31 -6.03
C PHE A 25 25.05 6.75 -7.37
N PHE A 26 24.19 7.47 -8.14
CA PHE A 26 23.71 7.02 -9.44
C PHE A 26 23.24 8.20 -10.31
N THR A 27 23.35 8.03 -11.61
CA THR A 27 22.80 8.94 -12.62
C THR A 27 21.54 8.31 -13.19
N PHE A 28 20.41 9.01 -13.09
CA PHE A 28 19.13 8.57 -13.63
C PHE A 28 18.77 9.43 -14.83
N THR A 29 18.64 8.80 -16.00
CA THR A 29 18.20 9.45 -17.23
C THR A 29 16.79 8.99 -17.57
N THR A 30 15.89 9.93 -17.86
CA THR A 30 14.52 9.63 -18.23
C THR A 30 14.28 9.93 -19.71
N LYS A 31 13.45 9.12 -20.37
CA LYS A 31 13.00 9.32 -21.75
C LYS A 31 11.91 10.40 -21.86
N TYR A 32 11.37 10.86 -20.74
CA TYR A 32 10.39 11.94 -20.69
C TYR A 32 11.03 13.30 -21.01
N THR A 33 10.22 14.24 -21.45
CA THR A 33 10.65 15.61 -21.84
C THR A 33 11.40 16.31 -20.70
N SER A 34 11.03 16.03 -19.43
CA SER A 34 11.75 16.51 -18.26
C SER A 34 11.53 15.57 -17.08
N LEU A 35 12.46 15.62 -16.11
CA LEU A 35 12.37 14.87 -14.87
C LEU A 35 11.12 15.25 -14.06
N TYR A 36 10.73 16.52 -14.11
CA TYR A 36 9.51 17.04 -13.50
C TYR A 36 8.26 16.31 -14.01
N HIS A 37 8.09 16.15 -15.31
CA HIS A 37 6.96 15.43 -15.92
C HIS A 37 6.93 13.96 -15.49
N TYR A 38 8.10 13.33 -15.47
CA TYR A 38 8.22 11.94 -15.00
C TYR A 38 7.79 11.81 -13.53
N ALA A 39 8.31 12.68 -12.65
CA ALA A 39 7.96 12.69 -11.24
C ALA A 39 6.45 12.95 -11.03
N TRP A 40 5.86 13.86 -11.79
CA TRP A 40 4.43 14.14 -11.76
C TRP A 40 3.58 12.93 -12.13
N PHE A 41 3.91 12.26 -13.25
CA PHE A 41 3.22 11.03 -13.67
C PHE A 41 3.37 9.91 -12.63
N LEU A 42 4.58 9.74 -12.11
CA LEU A 42 4.87 8.71 -11.11
C LEU A 42 4.08 8.95 -9.82
N THR A 43 4.13 10.17 -9.30
CA THR A 43 3.42 10.56 -8.07
C THR A 43 1.92 10.40 -8.23
N GLY A 44 1.36 10.81 -9.39
CA GLY A 44 -0.05 10.63 -9.70
C GLY A 44 -0.52 9.16 -9.76
N LYS A 45 0.38 8.20 -9.89
CA LYS A 45 0.06 6.76 -9.84
C LYS A 45 0.40 6.11 -8.50
N ILE A 46 1.47 6.52 -7.86
CA ILE A 46 1.88 5.99 -6.55
C ILE A 46 0.85 6.32 -5.47
N ILE A 47 0.34 7.54 -5.43
CA ILE A 47 -0.61 7.98 -4.41
C ILE A 47 -1.89 7.13 -4.40
N PRO A 48 -2.61 6.94 -5.54
CA PRO A 48 -3.77 6.05 -5.56
C PRO A 48 -3.42 4.61 -5.15
N VAL A 49 -2.26 4.09 -5.55
CA VAL A 49 -1.81 2.75 -5.13
C VAL A 49 -1.67 2.65 -3.62
N ILE A 50 -1.01 3.62 -2.99
CA ILE A 50 -0.84 3.65 -1.52
C ILE A 50 -2.21 3.74 -0.83
N LEU A 51 -3.10 4.62 -1.29
CA LEU A 51 -4.44 4.78 -0.71
C LEU A 51 -5.28 3.52 -0.84
N LEU A 52 -5.26 2.87 -2.01
CA LEU A 52 -5.95 1.61 -2.26
C LEU A 52 -5.37 0.48 -1.41
N LEU A 53 -4.04 0.42 -1.23
CA LEU A 53 -3.39 -0.54 -0.33
C LEU A 53 -3.81 -0.32 1.12
N ILE A 54 -3.79 0.91 1.61
CA ILE A 54 -4.25 1.22 2.98
C ILE A 54 -5.70 0.78 3.13
N TRP A 55 -6.57 1.11 2.16
CA TRP A 55 -7.97 0.70 2.19
C TRP A 55 -8.11 -0.81 2.14
N PHE A 56 -7.38 -1.50 1.27
CA PHE A 56 -7.37 -2.96 1.19
C PHE A 56 -6.97 -3.62 2.51
N PHE A 57 -5.95 -3.10 3.20
CA PHE A 57 -5.52 -3.65 4.49
C PHE A 57 -6.47 -3.30 5.65
N THR A 58 -7.16 -2.16 5.57
CA THR A 58 -8.10 -1.72 6.62
C THR A 58 -9.48 -2.34 6.47
N CYS A 59 -9.90 -2.69 5.26
CA CYS A 59 -11.23 -3.23 4.98
C CYS A 59 -11.41 -4.64 5.55
N LYS A 60 -12.30 -4.80 6.55
CA LYS A 60 -12.63 -6.10 7.17
C LYS A 60 -13.67 -6.91 6.38
N HIS A 61 -14.42 -6.28 5.49
CA HIS A 61 -15.53 -6.89 4.76
C HIS A 61 -15.03 -7.69 3.54
N TRP A 62 -15.86 -8.62 3.06
CA TRP A 62 -15.60 -9.43 1.87
C TRP A 62 -15.42 -8.64 0.56
N TRP A 63 -15.84 -7.38 0.52
CA TRP A 63 -15.69 -6.43 -0.58
C TRP A 63 -14.22 -6.11 -0.95
N HIS A 64 -13.25 -6.53 -0.16
CA HIS A 64 -11.84 -6.27 -0.45
C HIS A 64 -11.38 -6.82 -1.82
N TRP A 65 -12.07 -7.83 -2.34
CA TRP A 65 -11.79 -8.36 -3.67
C TRP A 65 -12.04 -7.33 -4.78
N ILE A 66 -13.04 -6.47 -4.61
CA ILE A 66 -13.37 -5.41 -5.57
C ILE A 66 -12.25 -4.36 -5.61
N ILE A 67 -11.60 -4.07 -4.48
CA ILE A 67 -10.48 -3.12 -4.40
C ILE A 67 -9.27 -3.63 -5.17
N LEU A 68 -9.11 -4.94 -5.30
CA LEU A 68 -7.98 -5.55 -6.00
C LEU A 68 -7.98 -5.22 -7.50
N VAL A 69 -9.15 -5.05 -8.10
CA VAL A 69 -9.27 -4.72 -9.53
C VAL A 69 -8.64 -3.36 -9.87
N PRO A 70 -9.07 -2.23 -9.27
CA PRO A 70 -8.42 -0.95 -9.54
C PRO A 70 -6.96 -0.92 -9.05
N LEU A 71 -6.63 -1.60 -7.96
CA LEU A 71 -5.27 -1.71 -7.48
C LEU A 71 -4.34 -2.34 -8.53
N SER A 72 -4.74 -3.47 -9.12
CA SER A 72 -3.98 -4.14 -10.16
C SER A 72 -3.79 -3.26 -11.40
N MET A 73 -4.83 -2.51 -11.77
CA MET A 73 -4.77 -1.57 -12.90
C MET A 73 -3.75 -0.44 -12.65
N TYR A 74 -3.74 0.15 -11.45
CA TYR A 74 -2.77 1.20 -11.11
C TYR A 74 -1.34 0.66 -11.01
N VAL A 75 -1.15 -0.53 -10.44
CA VAL A 75 0.16 -1.20 -10.39
C VAL A 75 0.68 -1.47 -11.80
N PHE A 76 -0.18 -1.93 -12.72
CA PHE A 76 0.18 -2.11 -14.12
C PHE A 76 0.60 -0.80 -14.81
N GLN A 77 -0.15 0.29 -14.57
CA GLN A 77 0.19 1.61 -15.10
C GLN A 77 1.54 2.12 -14.56
N LEU A 78 1.78 1.92 -13.26
CA LEU A 78 3.03 2.28 -12.61
C LEU A 78 4.22 1.50 -13.21
N PHE A 79 4.03 0.20 -13.44
CA PHE A 79 5.03 -0.63 -14.08
C PHE A 79 5.37 -0.16 -15.50
N ASN A 80 4.36 0.27 -16.30
CA ASN A 80 4.58 0.82 -17.64
C ASN A 80 5.39 2.12 -17.61
N ILE A 81 5.13 3.02 -16.63
CA ILE A 81 5.90 4.25 -16.47
C ILE A 81 7.36 3.94 -16.13
N LEU A 82 7.60 3.00 -15.23
CA LEU A 82 8.95 2.57 -14.86
C LEU A 82 9.70 1.95 -16.03
N LYS A 83 9.05 1.10 -16.83
CA LYS A 83 9.63 0.52 -18.02
C LYS A 83 10.06 1.58 -19.04
N GLN A 84 9.17 2.51 -19.32
CA GLN A 84 9.42 3.58 -20.27
C GLN A 84 10.60 4.45 -19.86
N SER A 85 10.84 4.59 -18.55
CA SER A 85 11.98 5.32 -18.00
C SER A 85 13.29 4.54 -18.10
N LEU A 86 13.26 3.21 -17.93
CA LEU A 86 14.44 2.36 -17.86
C LEU A 86 15.00 1.91 -19.23
N ASN A 87 14.48 2.46 -20.35
CA ASN A 87 14.84 2.00 -21.71
C ASN A 87 14.74 0.47 -21.91
N ALA A 88 13.93 -0.20 -21.09
CA ALA A 88 13.70 -1.61 -21.25
C ALA A 88 12.90 -1.78 -22.56
N ASP A 89 13.57 -2.27 -23.59
CA ASP A 89 12.95 -2.68 -24.85
C ASP A 89 11.72 -3.53 -24.56
N GLU A 90 10.75 -3.47 -25.45
CA GLU A 90 9.43 -4.08 -25.42
C GLU A 90 9.37 -5.39 -24.61
N VAL A 91 9.47 -5.28 -23.29
CA VAL A 91 9.14 -6.39 -22.42
C VAL A 91 7.62 -6.51 -22.52
N GLU A 92 7.20 -7.44 -23.31
CA GLU A 92 5.82 -7.72 -23.63
C GLU A 92 4.98 -7.78 -22.34
N ILE A 93 3.74 -7.35 -22.41
CA ILE A 93 2.71 -7.48 -21.37
C ILE A 93 2.72 -8.88 -20.73
N ILE A 94 3.19 -9.86 -21.47
CA ILE A 94 3.32 -11.27 -21.04
C ILE A 94 4.17 -11.46 -19.76
N TYR A 95 5.16 -10.58 -19.51
CA TYR A 95 5.96 -10.65 -18.27
C TYR A 95 5.27 -10.01 -17.06
N VAL A 96 4.28 -9.15 -17.27
CA VAL A 96 3.50 -8.55 -16.20
C VAL A 96 2.54 -9.55 -15.58
N ILE A 97 2.01 -10.46 -16.39
CA ILE A 97 1.06 -11.51 -15.93
C ILE A 97 1.69 -12.40 -14.85
N PRO A 98 2.88 -13.01 -15.03
CA PRO A 98 3.48 -13.83 -13.97
C PRO A 98 3.87 -13.01 -12.74
N ILE A 99 4.32 -11.76 -12.90
CA ILE A 99 4.61 -10.88 -11.76
C ILE A 99 3.34 -10.63 -10.94
N MET A 100 2.23 -10.32 -11.58
CA MET A 100 0.94 -10.12 -10.91
C MET A 100 0.42 -11.41 -10.27
N MET A 101 0.64 -12.55 -10.92
CA MET A 101 0.25 -13.87 -10.40
C MET A 101 0.98 -14.21 -9.09
N VAL A 102 2.20 -13.73 -8.89
CA VAL A 102 2.95 -13.90 -7.64
C VAL A 102 2.62 -12.81 -6.62
N LEU A 103 2.47 -11.56 -7.09
CA LEU A 103 2.25 -10.40 -6.23
C LEU A 103 0.89 -10.45 -5.52
N VAL A 104 -0.16 -10.84 -6.23
CA VAL A 104 -1.52 -10.92 -5.68
C VAL A 104 -1.62 -11.90 -4.51
N PRO A 105 -1.18 -13.18 -4.61
CA PRO A 105 -1.21 -14.10 -3.47
C PRO A 105 -0.26 -13.66 -2.34
N PHE A 106 0.87 -13.04 -2.66
CA PHE A 106 1.80 -12.53 -1.65
C PHE A 106 1.15 -11.43 -0.79
N VAL A 107 0.51 -10.45 -1.42
CA VAL A 107 -0.25 -9.40 -0.72
C VAL A 107 -1.39 -9.99 0.10
N TYR A 108 -2.04 -11.05 -0.42
CA TYR A 108 -3.09 -11.77 0.30
C TYR A 108 -2.57 -12.51 1.54
N LEU A 109 -1.40 -13.14 1.45
CA LEU A 109 -0.76 -13.79 2.60
C LEU A 109 -0.38 -12.81 3.71
N ILE A 110 0.17 -11.65 3.33
CA ILE A 110 0.48 -10.58 4.28
C ILE A 110 -0.80 -10.13 4.99
N ARG A 111 -1.87 -9.92 4.24
CA ARG A 111 -3.18 -9.56 4.80
C ARG A 111 -3.70 -10.62 5.75
N ALA A 112 -3.68 -11.90 5.36
CA ALA A 112 -4.13 -13.01 6.19
C ALA A 112 -3.36 -13.05 7.52
N LYS A 113 -2.05 -12.83 7.48
CA LYS A 113 -1.20 -12.76 8.68
C LYS A 113 -1.57 -11.59 9.59
N ILE A 114 -1.76 -10.39 9.03
CA ILE A 114 -2.16 -9.20 9.78
C ILE A 114 -3.53 -9.44 10.45
N PHE A 115 -4.50 -9.96 9.72
CA PHE A 115 -5.84 -10.23 10.25
C PHE A 115 -5.86 -11.32 11.33
N SER A 116 -5.06 -12.36 11.19
CA SER A 116 -4.94 -13.40 12.23
C SER A 116 -4.36 -12.84 13.52
N GLN A 117 -3.39 -11.95 13.40
CA GLN A 117 -2.74 -11.31 14.55
C GLN A 117 -3.67 -10.31 15.26
N MET A 118 -4.45 -9.53 14.50
CA MET A 118 -5.46 -8.64 15.06
C MET A 118 -6.56 -9.42 15.79
N ARG A 119 -7.05 -10.52 15.21
CA ARG A 119 -8.05 -11.38 15.83
C ARG A 119 -7.57 -11.98 17.14
N GLN A 120 -6.31 -12.42 17.22
CA GLN A 120 -5.75 -12.95 18.46
C GLN A 120 -5.67 -11.89 19.55
N ASN A 121 -5.33 -10.65 19.20
CA ASN A 121 -5.30 -9.56 20.16
C ASN A 121 -6.71 -9.20 20.66
N ASP A 122 -7.69 -9.16 19.74
CA ASP A 122 -9.09 -8.91 20.10
C ASP A 122 -9.65 -10.01 21.03
N LEU A 123 -9.30 -11.28 20.80
CA LEU A 123 -9.71 -12.38 21.65
C LEU A 123 -9.08 -12.29 23.05
N LYS A 124 -7.80 -11.94 23.14
CA LYS A 124 -7.13 -11.78 24.45
C LYS A 124 -7.72 -10.64 25.25
N SER A 125 -7.97 -9.48 24.62
CA SER A 125 -8.60 -8.35 25.31
C SER A 125 -10.02 -8.70 25.79
N PHE A 126 -10.77 -9.47 24.99
CA PHE A 126 -12.09 -9.93 25.36
C PHE A 126 -12.07 -10.94 26.52
N GLU A 127 -11.10 -11.86 26.55
CA GLU A 127 -10.89 -12.77 27.68
C GLU A 127 -10.53 -12.00 28.95
N GLU A 128 -9.67 -11.01 28.87
CA GLU A 128 -9.30 -10.15 30.00
C GLU A 128 -10.51 -9.36 30.53
N GLU A 129 -11.34 -8.81 29.66
CA GLU A 129 -12.58 -8.15 30.04
C GLU A 129 -13.57 -9.11 30.74
N LEU A 130 -13.71 -10.34 30.26
CA LEU A 130 -14.56 -11.34 30.87
C LEU A 130 -14.04 -11.77 32.26
N LEU A 131 -12.72 -11.91 32.40
CA LEU A 131 -12.11 -12.23 33.70
C LEU A 131 -12.30 -11.09 34.69
N HIS A 132 -12.15 -9.85 34.26
CA HIS A 132 -12.38 -8.66 35.08
C HIS A 132 -13.85 -8.54 35.53
N LYS A 133 -14.77 -8.81 34.62
CA LYS A 133 -16.22 -8.80 34.88
C LYS A 133 -16.65 -9.92 35.84
N ARG A 134 -16.04 -11.11 35.71
CA ARG A 134 -16.24 -12.20 36.68
C ARG A 134 -15.74 -11.81 38.08
N SER A 135 -14.54 -11.22 38.20
CA SER A 135 -13.99 -10.76 39.46
C SER A 135 -14.88 -9.71 40.11
N PHE A 136 -15.43 -8.77 39.34
CA PHE A 136 -16.37 -7.77 39.84
C PHE A 136 -17.69 -8.37 40.39
N TRP A 137 -18.27 -9.34 39.70
CA TRP A 137 -19.46 -10.04 40.18
C TRP A 137 -19.21 -10.90 41.41
N GLN A 138 -18.04 -11.48 41.57
CA GLN A 138 -17.66 -12.18 42.79
C GLN A 138 -17.55 -11.22 43.96
N GLN A 139 -16.91 -10.06 43.80
CA GLN A 139 -16.81 -9.03 44.84
C GLN A 139 -18.18 -8.50 45.29
N ILE A 140 -19.12 -8.31 44.33
CA ILE A 140 -20.48 -7.92 44.68
C ILE A 140 -21.18 -9.03 45.47
N LYS A 141 -20.99 -10.29 45.12
CA LYS A 141 -21.61 -11.43 45.81
C LYS A 141 -21.10 -11.59 47.24
N ASP A 142 -19.81 -11.32 47.46
CA ASP A 142 -19.17 -11.36 48.75
C ASP A 142 -19.59 -10.18 49.65
N LEU A 143 -20.08 -9.09 49.09
CA LEU A 143 -20.62 -7.93 49.80
C LEU A 143 -22.07 -8.15 50.32
N PHE A 144 -22.77 -9.13 49.77
CA PHE A 144 -24.14 -9.47 50.15
C PHE A 144 -24.27 -10.78 50.94
N GLN A 145 -23.15 -11.38 51.36
CA GLN A 145 -23.07 -12.49 52.31
C GLN A 145 -22.52 -12.03 53.67
#